data_ed3a9549cb235bae6a0a237bea386335
#
_entry.id   ed3a9549cb235bae6a0a237bea386335
#
_cell.length_a   1.000
_cell.length_b   1.000
_cell.length_c   1.000
_cell.angle_alpha   90.00
_cell.angle_beta   90.00
_cell.angle_gamma   90.00
#
_symmetry.space_group_name_H-M   'P 1'
#
loop_
_entity.id
_entity.type
_entity.pdbx_description
1 polymer ?
#
loop_
_entity_poly.entity_id
_entity_poly.type
_entity_poly.pdbx_seq_one_letter_code
_entity_poly.pdbx_strand_id
1 'polypeptide(L)'
;MQLIVLSAGRGSRLPKKFRNKPKCLVEINKIPLLLYNKPFFRKFQNKTIITGYKNKYLKKVTEKIGFKNIINKKYLSTNMVYSLFLANKIVKEDVVVVYGDVIFHEKIYNKLQYKHNVLPVNINWLHNWKNRMSLKN
;
A
#
# COMPACT_ATOMS: atom_id res chain seq x y z
N MET A 1 1.56 -15.89 7.55
CA MET A 1 1.57 -14.92 6.41
C MET A 1 2.13 -13.58 6.87
N GLN A 2 2.96 -12.99 6.06
CA GLN A 2 3.60 -11.69 6.26
C GLN A 2 2.97 -10.64 5.34
N LEU A 3 2.79 -9.42 5.81
CA LEU A 3 2.27 -8.30 5.01
C LEU A 3 3.41 -7.42 4.51
N ILE A 4 3.40 -7.11 3.21
CA ILE A 4 4.28 -6.11 2.60
C ILE A 4 3.41 -5.02 1.95
N VAL A 5 3.59 -3.77 2.38
CA VAL A 5 2.90 -2.61 1.82
C VAL A 5 3.86 -1.81 0.95
N LEU A 6 3.51 -1.62 -0.32
CA LEU A 6 4.30 -0.83 -1.26
C LEU A 6 3.85 0.64 -1.23
N SER A 7 4.73 1.54 -0.81
CA SER A 7 4.44 2.97 -0.60
C SER A 7 5.63 3.89 -0.92
N ALA A 8 6.50 3.49 -1.83
CA ALA A 8 7.71 4.26 -2.15
C ALA A 8 7.46 5.44 -3.11
N GLY A 9 6.37 5.41 -3.87
CA GLY A 9 6.11 6.34 -4.97
C GLY A 9 5.85 7.78 -4.54
N ARG A 10 6.21 8.72 -5.44
CA ARG A 10 6.07 10.18 -5.25
C ARG A 10 4.63 10.68 -5.35
N GLY A 11 3.72 9.95 -6.04
CA GLY A 11 2.36 10.41 -6.28
C GLY A 11 2.30 11.60 -7.26
N SER A 12 3.11 11.60 -8.32
CA SER A 12 3.28 12.71 -9.27
C SER A 12 1.98 13.14 -10.00
N ARG A 13 1.01 12.22 -10.11
CA ARG A 13 -0.33 12.50 -10.69
C ARG A 13 -1.27 13.25 -9.75
N LEU A 14 -0.94 13.37 -8.47
CA LEU A 14 -1.75 14.17 -7.53
C LEU A 14 -1.61 15.67 -7.81
N PRO A 15 -2.64 16.48 -7.53
CA PRO A 15 -2.53 17.93 -7.51
C PRO A 15 -1.39 18.42 -6.61
N LYS A 16 -0.72 19.52 -6.98
CA LYS A 16 0.45 20.05 -6.28
C LYS A 16 0.24 20.20 -4.76
N LYS A 17 -0.94 20.66 -4.35
CA LYS A 17 -1.31 20.86 -2.93
C LYS A 17 -1.23 19.58 -2.07
N PHE A 18 -1.31 18.39 -2.67
CA PHE A 18 -1.22 17.11 -1.97
C PHE A 18 0.17 16.45 -2.05
N ARG A 19 1.14 17.07 -2.75
CA ARG A 19 2.48 16.50 -2.93
C ARG A 19 3.46 16.84 -1.79
N ASN A 20 2.99 17.52 -0.76
CA ASN A 20 3.82 17.86 0.41
C ASN A 20 4.07 16.69 1.35
N LYS A 21 3.35 15.57 1.18
CA LYS A 21 3.49 14.31 1.94
C LYS A 21 3.32 13.08 1.01
N PRO A 22 3.71 11.84 1.45
CA PRO A 22 3.46 10.63 0.68
C PRO A 22 1.99 10.45 0.33
N LYS A 23 1.69 9.92 -0.88
CA LYS A 23 0.31 9.75 -1.37
C LYS A 23 -0.60 9.01 -0.37
N CYS A 24 -0.09 7.95 0.26
CA CYS A 24 -0.85 7.17 1.23
C CYS A 24 -1.14 7.92 2.55
N LEU A 25 -0.52 9.08 2.77
CA LEU A 25 -0.81 9.97 3.91
C LEU A 25 -1.72 11.16 3.52
N VAL A 26 -2.23 11.23 2.30
CA VAL A 26 -3.30 12.17 1.95
C VAL A 26 -4.53 11.80 2.77
N GLU A 27 -5.17 12.82 3.35
CA GLU A 27 -6.30 12.62 4.24
C GLU A 27 -7.63 12.65 3.49
N ILE A 28 -8.51 11.72 3.85
CA ILE A 28 -9.93 11.70 3.52
C ILE A 28 -10.66 11.79 4.85
N ASN A 29 -11.52 12.77 5.03
CA ASN A 29 -12.22 13.03 6.30
C ASN A 29 -11.26 13.09 7.50
N LYS A 30 -10.13 13.79 7.35
CA LYS A 30 -9.07 13.96 8.37
C LYS A 30 -8.34 12.65 8.76
N ILE A 31 -8.57 11.55 8.05
CA ILE A 31 -7.90 10.28 8.28
C ILE A 31 -6.94 10.00 7.11
N PRO A 32 -5.64 9.77 7.35
CA PRO A 32 -4.70 9.34 6.32
C PRO A 32 -5.18 8.09 5.58
N LEU A 33 -5.09 8.09 4.25
CA LEU A 33 -5.57 7.02 3.37
C LEU A 33 -5.09 5.63 3.83
N LEU A 34 -3.82 5.50 4.19
CA LEU A 34 -3.23 4.26 4.69
C LEU A 34 -3.97 3.71 5.92
N LEU A 35 -4.45 4.59 6.81
CA LEU A 35 -5.04 4.18 8.08
C LEU A 35 -6.46 3.60 7.94
N TYR A 36 -7.12 3.79 6.81
CA TYR A 36 -8.38 3.09 6.51
C TYR A 36 -8.20 1.57 6.47
N ASN A 37 -6.99 1.11 6.13
CA ASN A 37 -6.65 -0.31 6.12
C ASN A 37 -6.21 -0.88 7.49
N LYS A 38 -6.27 -0.09 8.57
CA LYS A 38 -5.84 -0.52 9.91
C LYS A 38 -6.51 -1.81 10.39
N PRO A 39 -7.83 -2.04 10.19
CA PRO A 39 -8.46 -3.32 10.54
C PRO A 39 -7.84 -4.52 9.82
N PHE A 40 -7.55 -4.39 8.52
CA PHE A 40 -6.86 -5.42 7.75
C PHE A 40 -5.41 -5.62 8.24
N PHE A 41 -4.66 -4.56 8.49
CA PHE A 41 -3.27 -4.64 8.95
C PHE A 41 -3.12 -5.36 10.30
N ARG A 42 -4.13 -5.28 11.17
CA ARG A 42 -4.15 -5.98 12.46
C ARG A 42 -4.20 -7.51 12.34
N LYS A 43 -4.59 -8.04 11.18
CA LYS A 43 -4.61 -9.50 10.93
C LYS A 43 -3.22 -10.10 10.77
N PHE A 44 -2.18 -9.27 10.63
CA PHE A 44 -0.80 -9.70 10.41
C PHE A 44 0.09 -9.34 11.60
N GLN A 45 0.85 -10.32 12.10
CA GLN A 45 1.88 -10.08 13.11
C GLN A 45 3.11 -9.40 12.47
N ASN A 46 3.58 -9.96 11.34
CA ASN A 46 4.72 -9.46 10.59
C ASN A 46 4.27 -8.49 9.50
N LYS A 47 4.58 -7.20 9.69
CA LYS A 47 4.19 -6.13 8.76
C LYS A 47 5.41 -5.31 8.37
N THR A 48 5.63 -5.19 7.07
CA THR A 48 6.70 -4.36 6.51
C THR A 48 6.11 -3.37 5.50
N ILE A 49 6.59 -2.14 5.52
CA ILE A 49 6.24 -1.14 4.52
C ILE A 49 7.50 -0.69 3.78
N ILE A 50 7.41 -0.68 2.45
CA ILE A 50 8.48 -0.17 1.60
C ILE A 50 8.18 1.30 1.31
N THR A 51 9.04 2.17 1.82
CA THR A 51 8.93 3.63 1.73
C THR A 51 9.95 4.19 0.75
N GLY A 52 9.78 5.43 0.33
CA GLY A 52 10.72 6.13 -0.55
C GLY A 52 10.53 7.64 -0.41
N TYR A 53 9.65 8.21 -1.22
CA TYR A 53 9.37 9.63 -1.18
C TYR A 53 8.94 10.08 0.23
N LYS A 54 9.65 11.10 0.76
CA LYS A 54 9.38 11.70 2.09
C LYS A 54 9.18 10.65 3.20
N ASN A 55 10.01 9.61 3.20
CA ASN A 55 9.93 8.45 4.08
C ASN A 55 9.79 8.79 5.57
N LYS A 56 10.42 9.88 6.04
CA LYS A 56 10.37 10.30 7.45
C LYS A 56 8.92 10.50 7.96
N TYR A 57 8.05 11.08 7.11
CA TYR A 57 6.62 11.26 7.47
C TYR A 57 5.91 9.92 7.60
N LEU A 58 6.13 9.03 6.63
CA LEU A 58 5.47 7.73 6.60
C LEU A 58 5.95 6.85 7.75
N LYS A 59 7.26 6.81 8.00
CA LYS A 59 7.87 6.06 9.10
C LYS A 59 7.23 6.42 10.44
N LYS A 60 7.10 7.72 10.76
CA LYS A 60 6.50 8.21 12.01
C LYS A 60 5.06 7.68 12.24
N VAL A 61 4.27 7.51 11.15
CA VAL A 61 2.90 7.00 11.24
C VAL A 61 2.89 5.47 11.35
N THR A 62 3.71 4.78 10.55
CA THR A 62 3.65 3.33 10.40
C THR A 62 4.30 2.58 11.57
N GLU A 63 5.33 3.14 12.21
CA GLU A 63 5.90 2.57 13.43
C GLU A 63 4.88 2.49 14.57
N LYS A 64 4.01 3.51 14.71
CA LYS A 64 2.93 3.52 15.71
C LYS A 64 1.90 2.40 15.55
N ILE A 65 1.82 1.81 14.36
CA ILE A 65 0.91 0.70 14.05
C ILE A 65 1.64 -0.61 13.76
N GLY A 66 2.92 -0.70 14.18
CA GLY A 66 3.71 -1.92 14.22
C GLY A 66 4.33 -2.35 12.90
N PHE A 67 4.60 -1.42 11.97
CA PHE A 67 5.33 -1.73 10.74
C PHE A 67 6.84 -1.61 10.90
N LYS A 68 7.58 -2.58 10.33
CA LYS A 68 9.00 -2.41 9.98
C LYS A 68 9.09 -1.57 8.69
N ASN A 69 10.07 -0.67 8.61
CA ASN A 69 10.25 0.21 7.46
C ASN A 69 11.51 -0.17 6.68
N ILE A 70 11.36 -0.37 5.37
CA ILE A 70 12.47 -0.51 4.42
C ILE A 70 12.41 0.66 3.45
N ILE A 71 13.55 1.30 3.20
CA ILE A 71 13.62 2.50 2.37
C ILE A 71 14.14 2.13 0.98
N ASN A 72 13.33 2.38 -0.05
CA ASN A 72 13.81 2.41 -1.41
C ASN A 72 14.47 3.78 -1.69
N LYS A 73 15.79 3.84 -1.58
CA LYS A 73 16.55 5.06 -1.88
C LYS A 73 16.52 5.46 -3.36
N LYS A 74 16.23 4.50 -4.25
CA LYS A 74 16.16 4.69 -5.71
C LYS A 74 14.72 4.85 -6.23
N TYR A 75 13.76 5.27 -5.39
CA TYR A 75 12.34 5.33 -5.72
C TYR A 75 12.00 6.20 -6.95
N LEU A 76 12.87 7.12 -7.35
CA LEU A 76 12.68 7.96 -8.55
C LEU A 76 13.00 7.22 -9.86
N SER A 77 13.90 6.26 -9.82
CA SER A 77 14.42 5.54 -11.00
C SER A 77 14.04 4.06 -11.03
N THR A 78 13.25 3.59 -10.07
CA THR A 78 12.85 2.18 -9.96
C THR A 78 11.33 2.04 -9.86
N ASN A 79 10.85 0.83 -10.13
CA ASN A 79 9.43 0.50 -10.10
C ASN A 79 9.02 -0.23 -8.80
N MET A 80 7.76 -0.67 -8.76
CA MET A 80 7.19 -1.39 -7.63
C MET A 80 7.82 -2.78 -7.41
N VAL A 81 8.25 -3.44 -8.48
CA VAL A 81 8.89 -4.76 -8.40
C VAL A 81 10.23 -4.65 -7.69
N TYR A 82 11.06 -3.67 -8.06
CA TYR A 82 12.29 -3.38 -7.34
C TYR A 82 12.03 -3.10 -5.86
N SER A 83 11.00 -2.30 -5.56
CA SER A 83 10.62 -2.01 -4.17
C SER A 83 10.26 -3.28 -3.41
N LEU A 84 9.50 -4.19 -4.01
CA LEU A 84 9.14 -5.47 -3.41
C LEU A 84 10.39 -6.32 -3.10
N PHE A 85 11.33 -6.41 -4.05
CA PHE A 85 12.54 -7.19 -3.89
C PHE A 85 13.49 -6.67 -2.79
N LEU A 86 13.37 -5.41 -2.35
CA LEU A 86 14.09 -4.94 -1.17
C LEU A 86 13.71 -5.69 0.11
N ALA A 87 12.52 -6.28 0.14
CA ALA A 87 12.07 -7.12 1.25
C ALA A 87 12.51 -8.58 1.16
N ASN A 88 13.15 -9.02 0.08
CA ASN A 88 13.47 -10.44 -0.16
C ASN A 88 14.21 -11.10 1.02
N LYS A 89 15.16 -10.40 1.63
CA LYS A 89 15.96 -10.93 2.75
C LYS A 89 15.15 -11.18 4.04
N ILE A 90 13.97 -10.57 4.17
CA ILE A 90 13.12 -10.69 5.38
C ILE A 90 11.88 -11.55 5.16
N VAL A 91 11.63 -11.98 3.93
CA VAL A 91 10.54 -12.89 3.59
C VAL A 91 10.93 -14.30 3.98
N LYS A 92 10.17 -14.90 4.91
CA LYS A 92 10.40 -16.26 5.43
C LYS A 92 9.14 -17.14 5.39
N GLU A 93 8.04 -16.60 4.91
CA GLU A 93 6.72 -17.23 4.88
C GLU A 93 5.89 -16.66 3.74
N ASP A 94 4.68 -17.17 3.53
CA ASP A 94 3.73 -16.63 2.57
C ASP A 94 3.54 -15.13 2.74
N VAL A 95 3.47 -14.40 1.64
CA VAL A 95 3.45 -12.94 1.62
C VAL A 95 2.17 -12.42 1.00
N VAL A 96 1.53 -11.49 1.68
CA VAL A 96 0.48 -10.65 1.12
C VAL A 96 1.07 -9.30 0.74
N VAL A 97 1.00 -8.96 -0.55
CA VAL A 97 1.51 -7.69 -1.08
C VAL A 97 0.33 -6.76 -1.38
N VAL A 98 0.37 -5.55 -0.83
CA VAL A 98 -0.65 -4.53 -1.08
C VAL A 98 -0.04 -3.17 -1.37
N TYR A 99 -0.82 -2.30 -2.04
CA TYR A 99 -0.44 -0.90 -2.23
C TYR A 99 -0.97 -0.03 -1.09
N GLY A 100 -0.14 0.89 -0.61
CA GLY A 100 -0.51 1.77 0.50
C GLY A 100 -1.55 2.84 0.16
N ASP A 101 -1.88 3.01 -1.11
CA ASP A 101 -2.86 3.97 -1.64
C ASP A 101 -4.16 3.32 -2.14
N VAL A 102 -4.38 2.05 -1.82
CA VAL A 102 -5.61 1.31 -2.08
C VAL A 102 -6.32 1.02 -0.77
N ILE A 103 -7.62 1.29 -0.70
CA ILE A 103 -8.47 0.91 0.42
C ILE A 103 -9.22 -0.37 0.05
N PHE A 104 -9.22 -1.32 0.95
CA PHE A 104 -9.96 -2.58 0.79
C PHE A 104 -10.61 -2.99 2.12
N HIS A 105 -11.67 -3.77 2.00
CA HIS A 105 -12.38 -4.26 3.18
C HIS A 105 -11.58 -5.36 3.87
N GLU A 106 -11.55 -5.39 5.21
CA GLU A 106 -10.79 -6.37 5.98
C GLU A 106 -11.18 -7.84 5.69
N LYS A 107 -12.42 -8.11 5.31
CA LYS A 107 -12.92 -9.45 4.94
C LYS A 107 -12.15 -10.08 3.78
N ILE A 108 -11.41 -9.30 2.98
CA ILE A 108 -10.54 -9.84 1.92
C ILE A 108 -9.48 -10.78 2.50
N TYR A 109 -9.08 -10.60 3.77
CA TYR A 109 -8.13 -11.46 4.46
C TYR A 109 -8.53 -12.93 4.41
N ASN A 110 -9.82 -13.22 4.61
CA ASN A 110 -10.34 -14.61 4.60
C ASN A 110 -10.20 -15.25 3.22
N LYS A 111 -10.20 -14.44 2.14
CA LYS A 111 -10.03 -14.90 0.76
C LYS A 111 -8.56 -15.10 0.37
N LEU A 112 -7.61 -14.70 1.20
CA LEU A 112 -6.18 -14.87 0.96
C LEU A 112 -5.63 -16.16 1.57
N GLN A 113 -6.44 -16.92 2.31
CA GLN A 113 -6.03 -18.14 3.00
C GLN A 113 -6.18 -19.40 2.11
N TYR A 114 -5.79 -19.30 0.84
CA TYR A 114 -5.77 -20.43 -0.08
C TYR A 114 -4.35 -21.01 -0.21
N LYS A 115 -4.28 -22.29 -0.56
CA LYS A 115 -3.00 -23.02 -0.75
C LYS A 115 -2.21 -22.59 -1.99
N HIS A 116 -2.75 -21.71 -2.82
CA HIS A 116 -2.15 -21.26 -4.09
C HIS A 116 -2.01 -19.74 -4.13
N ASN A 117 -1.20 -19.25 -5.07
CA ASN A 117 -1.10 -17.83 -5.34
C ASN A 117 -2.46 -17.25 -5.72
N VAL A 118 -2.86 -16.16 -5.05
CA VAL A 118 -4.19 -15.53 -5.21
C VAL A 118 -4.02 -14.07 -5.59
N LEU A 119 -4.71 -13.65 -6.64
CA LEU A 119 -4.87 -12.24 -6.99
C LEU A 119 -6.36 -11.87 -6.87
N PRO A 120 -6.77 -11.22 -5.78
CA PRO A 120 -8.15 -10.76 -5.64
C PRO A 120 -8.49 -9.69 -6.69
N VAL A 121 -9.61 -9.85 -7.37
CA VAL A 121 -10.10 -8.88 -8.35
C VAL A 121 -11.50 -8.39 -7.99
N ASN A 122 -11.80 -7.14 -8.28
CA ASN A 122 -13.15 -6.59 -8.17
C ASN A 122 -13.89 -6.81 -9.49
N ILE A 123 -14.84 -7.73 -9.53
CA ILE A 123 -15.62 -8.05 -10.74
C ILE A 123 -16.47 -6.86 -11.20
N ASN A 124 -16.82 -5.94 -10.30
CA ASN A 124 -17.59 -4.73 -10.63
C ASN A 124 -16.70 -3.52 -10.94
N TRP A 125 -15.42 -3.75 -11.24
CA TRP A 125 -14.44 -2.69 -11.47
C TRP A 125 -14.86 -1.71 -12.56
N LEU A 126 -15.46 -2.19 -13.66
CA LEU A 126 -15.87 -1.36 -14.78
C LEU A 126 -17.02 -0.41 -14.41
N HIS A 127 -18.02 -0.90 -13.66
CA HIS A 127 -19.10 -0.05 -13.15
C HIS A 127 -18.54 1.07 -12.26
N ASN A 128 -17.68 0.72 -11.31
CA ASN A 128 -17.05 1.69 -10.41
C ASN A 128 -16.14 2.68 -11.15
N TRP A 129 -15.50 2.23 -12.24
CA TRP A 129 -14.66 3.07 -13.08
C TRP A 129 -15.49 4.09 -13.85
N LYS A 130 -16.57 3.66 -14.50
CA LYS A 130 -17.48 4.53 -15.26
C LYS A 130 -18.07 5.66 -14.39
N ASN A 131 -18.34 5.39 -13.12
CA ASN A 131 -18.84 6.39 -12.18
C ASN A 131 -17.78 7.42 -11.77
N ARG A 132 -16.50 7.17 -12.01
CA ARG A 132 -15.37 8.03 -11.63
C ARG A 132 -14.71 8.75 -12.78
N MET A 133 -14.69 8.16 -13.95
CA MET A 133 -13.92 8.63 -15.11
C MET A 133 -14.75 8.44 -16.37
N SER A 134 -14.81 9.47 -17.24
CA SER A 134 -15.34 9.29 -18.58
C SER A 134 -14.39 8.36 -19.37
N LEU A 135 -14.95 7.49 -20.18
CA LEU A 135 -14.17 6.59 -21.08
C LEU A 135 -13.47 7.35 -22.23
N LYS A 136 -13.54 8.69 -22.22
CA LYS A 136 -12.95 9.58 -23.25
C LYS A 136 -11.58 10.14 -22.87
N ASN A 137 -10.95 9.63 -21.82
CA ASN A 137 -9.58 10.02 -21.44
C ASN A 137 -8.69 8.78 -21.32
#